data_da8677e9a4ee70c4d661d0567242c774
#
_entry.id   da8677e9a4ee70c4d661d0567242c774
#
_cell.length_a   1.000
_cell.length_b   1.000
_cell.length_c   1.000
_cell.angle_alpha   90.00
_cell.angle_beta   90.00
_cell.angle_gamma   90.00
#
_symmetry.space_group_name_H-M   'P 1'
#
loop_
_entity.id
_entity.type
_entity.pdbx_description
1 polymer ?
#
loop_
_entity_poly.entity_id
_entity_poly.type
_entity_poly.pdbx_seq_one_letter_code
_entity_poly.pdbx_strand_id
1 'polypeptide(L)'
;MSLERNLKMLQDIHKACREPLFAVLANLSYEQLYWKPAPESRSIGEILRHLIRVDMWFLARLGYDPAVRDKKDAKTDEIIQMLQSTFEQIDSILHSCKDEKELLKKVESNDNIRYNSLSAMIMHVSQHYTYHLAQAVYLRRAQDRNWEAPLKGWENATDSIAQHLWMNK
;
A
#
# COMPACT_ATOMS: atom_id res chain seq x y z
N MET A 1 -2.78 -25.25 3.80
CA MET A 1 -3.48 -24.43 2.79
C MET A 1 -2.73 -24.60 1.47
N SER A 2 -3.43 -24.58 0.31
CA SER A 2 -2.73 -24.68 -0.98
C SER A 2 -2.03 -23.35 -1.33
N LEU A 3 -0.97 -23.40 -2.11
CA LEU A 3 -0.26 -22.22 -2.65
C LEU A 3 -1.24 -21.24 -3.28
N GLU A 4 -2.13 -21.72 -4.15
CA GLU A 4 -3.14 -20.92 -4.83
C GLU A 4 -4.01 -20.11 -3.86
N ARG A 5 -4.45 -20.73 -2.76
CA ARG A 5 -5.24 -20.05 -1.72
C ARG A 5 -4.42 -18.97 -1.00
N ASN A 6 -3.15 -19.25 -0.68
CA ASN A 6 -2.28 -18.28 -0.01
C ASN A 6 -1.95 -17.10 -0.90
N LEU A 7 -1.66 -17.35 -2.18
CA LEU A 7 -1.44 -16.29 -3.18
C LEU A 7 -2.67 -15.41 -3.33
N LYS A 8 -3.84 -16.03 -3.53
CA LYS A 8 -5.09 -15.28 -3.67
C LYS A 8 -5.38 -14.44 -2.42
N MET A 9 -5.18 -14.98 -1.23
CA MET A 9 -5.36 -14.23 0.02
C MET A 9 -4.46 -12.99 0.06
N LEU A 10 -3.17 -13.13 -0.25
CA LEU A 10 -2.23 -12.01 -0.24
C LEU A 10 -2.60 -10.96 -1.28
N GLN A 11 -2.98 -11.38 -2.49
CA GLN A 11 -3.43 -10.49 -3.56
C GLN A 11 -4.69 -9.72 -3.17
N ASP A 12 -5.71 -10.39 -2.65
CA ASP A 12 -6.98 -9.79 -2.27
C ASP A 12 -6.79 -8.78 -1.12
N ILE A 13 -6.02 -9.14 -0.09
CA ILE A 13 -5.72 -8.24 1.05
C ILE A 13 -4.92 -7.03 0.55
N HIS A 14 -3.87 -7.25 -0.21
CA HIS A 14 -3.03 -6.17 -0.72
C HIS A 14 -3.82 -5.21 -1.60
N LYS A 15 -4.64 -5.73 -2.52
CA LYS A 15 -5.51 -4.95 -3.38
C LYS A 15 -6.52 -4.13 -2.56
N ALA A 16 -7.23 -4.77 -1.64
CA ALA A 16 -8.26 -4.11 -0.83
C ALA A 16 -7.70 -2.99 0.05
N CYS A 17 -6.48 -3.14 0.59
CA CYS A 17 -5.85 -2.10 1.41
C CYS A 17 -5.35 -0.90 0.59
N ARG A 18 -5.00 -1.07 -0.69
CA ARG A 18 -4.43 -0.01 -1.54
C ARG A 18 -5.47 0.78 -2.34
N GLU A 19 -6.54 0.13 -2.78
CA GLU A 19 -7.56 0.77 -3.64
C GLU A 19 -8.15 2.06 -3.04
N PRO A 20 -8.47 2.14 -1.73
CA PRO A 20 -9.01 3.37 -1.15
C PRO A 20 -8.08 4.58 -1.21
N LEU A 21 -6.76 4.38 -1.38
CA LEU A 21 -5.79 5.47 -1.53
C LEU A 21 -6.09 6.32 -2.78
N PHE A 22 -6.52 5.70 -3.88
CA PHE A 22 -6.87 6.42 -5.11
C PHE A 22 -8.12 7.30 -4.94
N ALA A 23 -9.10 6.85 -4.16
CA ALA A 23 -10.27 7.65 -3.84
C ALA A 23 -9.92 8.89 -2.99
N VAL A 24 -8.93 8.80 -2.12
CA VAL A 24 -8.41 9.96 -1.37
C VAL A 24 -7.74 10.97 -2.31
N LEU A 25 -7.09 10.51 -3.38
CA LEU A 25 -6.40 11.37 -4.35
C LEU A 25 -7.34 11.99 -5.40
N ALA A 26 -8.52 11.42 -5.61
CA ALA A 26 -9.45 11.90 -6.64
C ALA A 26 -9.79 13.38 -6.48
N ASN A 27 -9.57 14.17 -7.53
CA ASN A 27 -9.84 15.61 -7.57
C ASN A 27 -9.11 16.46 -6.52
N LEU A 28 -7.95 16.00 -6.05
CA LEU A 28 -7.13 16.73 -5.09
C LEU A 28 -6.20 17.70 -5.84
N SER A 29 -6.29 19.01 -5.53
CA SER A 29 -5.37 19.99 -6.11
C SER A 29 -3.97 19.84 -5.51
N TYR A 30 -2.98 20.46 -6.18
CA TYR A 30 -1.60 20.46 -5.68
C TYR A 30 -1.50 21.11 -4.28
N GLU A 31 -2.19 22.22 -4.07
CA GLU A 31 -2.23 22.95 -2.79
C GLU A 31 -2.85 22.08 -1.69
N GLN A 32 -3.93 21.38 -2.00
CA GLN A 32 -4.57 20.45 -1.08
C GLN A 32 -3.69 19.25 -0.77
N LEU A 33 -2.99 18.72 -1.79
CA LEU A 33 -2.08 17.59 -1.65
C LEU A 33 -0.94 17.86 -0.65
N TYR A 34 -0.42 19.11 -0.64
CA TYR A 34 0.70 19.51 0.21
C TYR A 34 0.32 20.39 1.40
N TRP A 35 -0.98 20.60 1.61
CA TRP A 35 -1.47 21.30 2.79
C TRP A 35 -1.11 20.55 4.08
N LYS A 36 -0.79 21.30 5.13
CA LYS A 36 -0.44 20.78 6.45
C LYS A 36 -1.26 21.50 7.52
N PRO A 37 -1.83 20.79 8.49
CA PRO A 37 -2.54 21.42 9.62
C PRO A 37 -1.60 22.16 10.57
N ALA A 38 -0.32 21.78 10.61
CA ALA A 38 0.76 22.45 11.33
C ALA A 38 2.08 22.24 10.59
N PRO A 39 3.09 23.11 10.77
CA PRO A 39 4.38 23.01 10.05
C PRO A 39 5.08 21.65 10.20
N GLU A 40 4.99 21.03 11.37
CA GLU A 40 5.62 19.75 11.71
C GLU A 40 4.83 18.54 11.19
N SER A 41 3.58 18.76 10.76
CA SER A 41 2.70 17.69 10.27
C SER A 41 3.12 17.24 8.89
N ARG A 42 2.76 16.01 8.54
CA ARG A 42 2.85 15.52 7.16
C ARG A 42 1.62 15.95 6.37
N SER A 43 1.83 16.28 5.10
CA SER A 43 0.74 16.43 4.13
C SER A 43 0.33 15.07 3.54
N ILE A 44 -0.80 15.04 2.81
CA ILE A 44 -1.24 13.84 2.06
C ILE A 44 -0.15 13.41 1.07
N GLY A 45 0.43 14.33 0.32
CA GLY A 45 1.50 14.04 -0.65
C GLY A 45 2.74 13.44 0.00
N GLU A 46 3.16 13.95 1.15
CA GLU A 46 4.30 13.40 1.91
C GLU A 46 4.01 12.00 2.45
N ILE A 47 2.77 11.73 2.89
CA ILE A 47 2.33 10.41 3.35
C ILE A 47 2.38 9.40 2.19
N LEU A 48 1.79 9.73 1.04
CA LEU A 48 1.73 8.82 -0.10
C LEU A 48 3.12 8.56 -0.72
N ARG A 49 3.96 9.58 -0.79
CA ARG A 49 5.36 9.41 -1.18
C ARG A 49 6.15 8.54 -0.19
N HIS A 50 5.82 8.62 1.10
CA HIS A 50 6.39 7.70 2.08
C HIS A 50 5.97 6.24 1.78
N LEU A 51 4.71 5.97 1.43
CA LEU A 51 4.26 4.64 1.03
C LEU A 51 5.03 4.14 -0.20
N ILE A 52 5.16 4.96 -1.24
CA ILE A 52 5.94 4.62 -2.44
C ILE A 52 7.39 4.26 -2.08
N ARG A 53 8.05 5.04 -1.20
CA ARG A 53 9.42 4.74 -0.75
C ARG A 53 9.51 3.42 0.03
N VAL A 54 8.49 3.10 0.81
CA VAL A 54 8.44 1.83 1.55
C VAL A 54 8.31 0.65 0.57
N ASP A 55 7.43 0.77 -0.44
CA ASP A 55 7.31 -0.25 -1.49
C ASP A 55 8.62 -0.43 -2.25
N MET A 56 9.25 0.67 -2.67
CA MET A 56 10.55 0.64 -3.33
C MET A 56 11.62 -0.04 -2.48
N TRP A 57 11.64 0.24 -1.19
CA TRP A 57 12.59 -0.35 -0.25
C TRP A 57 12.38 -1.86 -0.12
N PHE A 58 11.13 -2.32 0.00
CA PHE A 58 10.81 -3.75 0.05
C PHE A 58 11.13 -4.46 -1.26
N LEU A 59 10.80 -3.86 -2.39
CA LEU A 59 11.13 -4.40 -3.72
C LEU A 59 12.65 -4.57 -3.89
N ALA A 60 13.42 -3.55 -3.57
CA ALA A 60 14.89 -3.63 -3.63
C ALA A 60 15.46 -4.71 -2.71
N ARG A 61 14.87 -4.86 -1.52
CA ARG A 61 15.27 -5.87 -0.54
C ARG A 61 14.96 -7.31 -1.02
N LEU A 62 13.91 -7.49 -1.81
CA LEU A 62 13.59 -8.76 -2.47
C LEU A 62 14.45 -9.02 -3.72
N GLY A 63 15.35 -8.11 -4.08
CA GLY A 63 16.21 -8.21 -5.24
C GLY A 63 15.61 -7.71 -6.55
N TYR A 64 14.48 -6.97 -6.47
CA TYR A 64 13.85 -6.35 -7.64
C TYR A 64 14.28 -4.88 -7.75
N ASP A 65 14.54 -4.43 -8.98
CA ASP A 65 14.71 -2.98 -9.24
C ASP A 65 13.33 -2.32 -9.24
N PRO A 66 13.08 -1.31 -8.36
CA PRO A 66 11.78 -0.64 -8.32
C PRO A 66 11.45 0.06 -9.64
N ALA A 67 10.22 -0.14 -10.11
CA ALA A 67 9.73 0.41 -11.39
C ALA A 67 9.66 1.94 -11.39
N VAL A 68 9.70 2.58 -10.22
CA VAL A 68 9.58 4.02 -10.06
C VAL A 68 10.72 4.61 -9.24
N ARG A 69 10.82 5.93 -9.27
CA ARG A 69 11.69 6.71 -8.35
C ARG A 69 10.85 7.76 -7.66
N ASP A 70 11.06 7.95 -6.36
CA ASP A 70 10.36 9.01 -5.61
C ASP A 70 10.71 10.38 -6.17
N LYS A 71 9.68 11.19 -6.42
CA LYS A 71 9.81 12.56 -6.91
C LYS A 71 9.34 13.53 -5.84
N LYS A 72 10.25 14.39 -5.37
CA LYS A 72 9.88 15.51 -4.50
C LYS A 72 8.93 16.43 -5.26
N ASP A 73 7.93 16.97 -4.59
CA ASP A 73 6.94 17.90 -5.16
C ASP A 73 6.12 17.30 -6.34
N ALA A 74 5.95 15.96 -6.36
CA ALA A 74 5.14 15.28 -7.37
C ALA A 74 3.69 15.75 -7.31
N LYS A 75 3.08 15.95 -8.49
CA LYS A 75 1.66 16.28 -8.63
C LYS A 75 0.79 15.07 -8.32
N THR A 76 -0.51 15.28 -8.15
CA THR A 76 -1.47 14.23 -7.82
C THR A 76 -1.46 13.07 -8.83
N ASP A 77 -1.45 13.37 -10.12
CA ASP A 77 -1.37 12.37 -11.20
C ASP A 77 -0.05 11.60 -11.21
N GLU A 78 1.07 12.25 -10.90
CA GLU A 78 2.37 11.60 -10.79
C GLU A 78 2.42 10.64 -9.59
N ILE A 79 1.82 11.01 -8.45
CA ILE A 79 1.70 10.13 -7.27
C ILE A 79 0.82 8.93 -7.61
N ILE A 80 -0.32 9.14 -8.30
CA ILE A 80 -1.19 8.06 -8.76
C ILE A 80 -0.42 7.08 -9.64
N GLN A 81 0.32 7.57 -10.64
CA GLN A 81 1.12 6.74 -11.53
C GLN A 81 2.21 5.95 -10.79
N MET A 82 2.91 6.59 -9.85
CA MET A 82 3.93 5.91 -9.04
C MET A 82 3.32 4.80 -8.17
N LEU A 83 2.18 5.06 -7.51
CA LEU A 83 1.47 4.05 -6.73
C LEU A 83 0.99 2.89 -7.61
N GLN A 84 0.40 3.16 -8.77
CA GLN A 84 -0.04 2.13 -9.72
C GLN A 84 1.14 1.26 -10.15
N SER A 85 2.26 1.86 -10.53
CA SER A 85 3.45 1.13 -10.97
C SER A 85 4.04 0.24 -9.87
N THR A 86 4.10 0.70 -8.61
CA THR A 86 4.57 -0.15 -7.51
C THR A 86 3.60 -1.28 -7.23
N PHE A 87 2.29 -1.04 -7.30
CA PHE A 87 1.27 -2.05 -7.08
C PHE A 87 1.26 -3.13 -8.16
N GLU A 88 1.37 -2.73 -9.43
CA GLU A 88 1.48 -3.66 -10.56
C GLU A 88 2.73 -4.52 -10.47
N GLN A 89 3.86 -3.94 -10.05
CA GLN A 89 5.09 -4.68 -9.85
C GLN A 89 4.95 -5.73 -8.73
N ILE A 90 4.35 -5.36 -7.58
CA ILE A 90 4.09 -6.28 -6.47
C ILE A 90 3.13 -7.39 -6.92
N ASP A 91 2.04 -7.06 -7.62
CA ASP A 91 1.10 -8.04 -8.13
C ASP A 91 1.77 -9.02 -9.13
N SER A 92 2.63 -8.51 -10.01
CA SER A 92 3.39 -9.33 -10.95
C SER A 92 4.32 -10.32 -10.22
N ILE A 93 4.98 -9.87 -9.15
CA ILE A 93 5.83 -10.74 -8.32
C ILE A 93 5.01 -11.85 -7.67
N LEU A 94 3.85 -11.51 -7.08
CA LEU A 94 2.95 -12.50 -6.50
C LEU A 94 2.45 -13.51 -7.54
N HIS A 95 2.10 -13.07 -8.74
CA HIS A 95 1.67 -13.96 -9.83
C HIS A 95 2.80 -14.87 -10.35
N SER A 96 4.04 -14.46 -10.22
CA SER A 96 5.20 -15.25 -10.66
C SER A 96 5.60 -16.35 -9.69
N CYS A 97 5.09 -16.36 -8.45
CA CYS A 97 5.40 -17.35 -7.43
C CYS A 97 4.91 -18.75 -7.85
N LYS A 98 5.80 -19.72 -7.86
CA LYS A 98 5.53 -21.09 -8.31
C LYS A 98 5.21 -22.04 -7.17
N ASP A 99 5.69 -21.77 -5.98
CA ASP A 99 5.47 -22.60 -4.80
C ASP A 99 5.45 -21.78 -3.49
N GLU A 100 5.01 -22.43 -2.39
CA GLU A 100 4.96 -21.80 -1.07
C GLU A 100 6.37 -21.43 -0.53
N LYS A 101 7.41 -22.10 -1.00
CA LYS A 101 8.78 -21.81 -0.55
C LYS A 101 9.22 -20.44 -1.03
N GLU A 102 8.80 -20.03 -2.24
CA GLU A 102 9.08 -18.68 -2.75
C GLU A 102 8.41 -17.60 -1.89
N LEU A 103 7.16 -17.82 -1.44
CA LEU A 103 6.44 -16.89 -0.55
C LEU A 103 7.10 -16.76 0.83
N LEU A 104 7.65 -17.87 1.33
CA LEU A 104 8.19 -17.96 2.68
C LEU A 104 9.72 -17.86 2.72
N LYS A 105 10.37 -17.84 1.56
CA LYS A 105 11.82 -17.72 1.46
C LYS A 105 12.29 -16.46 2.18
N LYS A 106 13.14 -16.66 3.18
CA LYS A 106 13.74 -15.55 3.90
C LYS A 106 14.79 -14.87 3.04
N VAL A 107 14.73 -13.54 3.00
CA VAL A 107 15.77 -12.71 2.43
C VAL A 107 16.84 -12.53 3.49
N GLU A 108 18.06 -12.94 3.19
CA GLU A 108 19.20 -12.70 4.09
C GLU A 108 19.49 -11.19 4.16
N SER A 109 19.56 -10.67 5.36
CA SER A 109 19.94 -9.29 5.60
C SER A 109 20.69 -9.16 6.91
N ASN A 110 21.60 -8.21 6.95
CA ASN A 110 22.39 -7.87 8.12
C ASN A 110 21.61 -7.06 9.18
N ASP A 111 20.37 -6.70 8.88
CA ASP A 111 19.48 -6.00 9.78
C ASP A 111 18.46 -6.99 10.37
N ASN A 112 18.18 -6.87 11.65
CA ASN A 112 17.22 -7.70 12.39
C ASN A 112 15.75 -7.42 11.99
N ILE A 113 15.46 -7.22 10.70
CA ILE A 113 14.12 -6.92 10.24
C ILE A 113 13.28 -8.20 10.23
N ARG A 114 12.15 -8.13 10.92
CA ARG A 114 11.21 -9.25 11.06
C ARG A 114 10.47 -9.59 9.76
N TYR A 115 10.38 -8.64 8.82
CA TYR A 115 9.65 -8.78 7.55
C TYR A 115 10.61 -9.16 6.43
N ASN A 116 11.11 -10.38 6.48
CA ASN A 116 12.17 -10.83 5.60
C ASN A 116 11.75 -11.90 4.58
N SER A 117 10.45 -12.05 4.32
CA SER A 117 9.93 -12.90 3.26
C SER A 117 8.89 -12.13 2.45
N LEU A 118 8.59 -12.59 1.23
CA LEU A 118 7.60 -11.95 0.38
C LEU A 118 6.24 -11.84 1.07
N SER A 119 5.73 -12.94 1.65
CA SER A 119 4.45 -12.92 2.37
C SER A 119 4.44 -11.96 3.57
N ALA A 120 5.50 -11.93 4.36
CA ALA A 120 5.61 -11.03 5.50
C ALA A 120 5.67 -9.56 5.06
N MET A 121 6.37 -9.26 3.98
CA MET A 121 6.44 -7.90 3.41
C MET A 121 5.09 -7.45 2.86
N ILE A 122 4.37 -8.30 2.12
CA ILE A 122 3.03 -7.97 1.60
C ILE A 122 2.05 -7.69 2.74
N MET A 123 2.05 -8.52 3.78
CA MET A 123 1.19 -8.28 4.96
C MET A 123 1.55 -6.97 5.66
N HIS A 124 2.84 -6.67 5.81
CA HIS A 124 3.28 -5.42 6.43
C HIS A 124 2.85 -4.20 5.62
N VAL A 125 3.11 -4.16 4.31
CA VAL A 125 2.74 -3.00 3.48
C VAL A 125 1.22 -2.82 3.42
N SER A 126 0.43 -3.90 3.42
CA SER A 126 -1.03 -3.82 3.46
C SER A 126 -1.54 -3.14 4.74
N GLN A 127 -1.01 -3.52 5.91
CA GLN A 127 -1.31 -2.83 7.17
C GLN A 127 -0.84 -1.37 7.16
N HIS A 128 0.33 -1.12 6.58
CA HIS A 128 0.91 0.21 6.48
C HIS A 128 0.07 1.14 5.61
N TYR A 129 -0.49 0.64 4.50
CA TYR A 129 -1.44 1.40 3.68
C TYR A 129 -2.68 1.78 4.47
N THR A 130 -3.27 0.84 5.22
CA THR A 130 -4.46 1.11 6.04
C THR A 130 -4.19 2.18 7.11
N TYR A 131 -3.04 2.09 7.78
CA TYR A 131 -2.63 3.10 8.77
C TYR A 131 -2.51 4.50 8.16
N HIS A 132 -1.85 4.62 7.01
CA HIS A 132 -1.66 5.89 6.33
C HIS A 132 -2.89 6.39 5.57
N LEU A 133 -3.76 5.48 5.12
CA LEU A 133 -5.07 5.84 4.58
C LEU A 133 -5.90 6.61 5.60
N ALA A 134 -5.96 6.15 6.85
CA ALA A 134 -6.68 6.84 7.91
C ALA A 134 -6.15 8.26 8.14
N GLN A 135 -4.83 8.46 8.10
CA GLN A 135 -4.22 9.79 8.20
C GLN A 135 -4.58 10.70 7.01
N ALA A 136 -4.52 10.16 5.79
CA ALA A 136 -4.84 10.90 4.59
C ALA A 136 -6.34 11.30 4.53
N VAL A 137 -7.24 10.41 4.94
CA VAL A 137 -8.68 10.68 5.09
C VAL A 137 -8.91 11.80 6.11
N TYR A 138 -8.26 11.74 7.26
CA TYR A 138 -8.36 12.78 8.28
C TYR A 138 -7.91 14.15 7.75
N LEU A 139 -6.76 14.20 7.09
CA LEU A 139 -6.23 15.44 6.51
C LEU A 139 -7.15 16.00 5.41
N ARG A 140 -7.72 15.15 4.57
CA ARG A 140 -8.64 15.59 3.53
C ARG A 140 -9.93 16.16 4.10
N ARG A 141 -10.51 15.51 5.13
CA ARG A 141 -11.69 16.03 5.84
C ARG A 141 -11.42 17.31 6.60
N ALA A 142 -10.21 17.51 7.09
CA ALA A 142 -9.82 18.76 7.73
C ALA A 142 -9.80 19.94 6.75
N GLN A 143 -9.55 19.68 5.47
CA GLN A 143 -9.58 20.68 4.40
C GLN A 143 -10.97 20.88 3.81
N ASP A 144 -11.75 19.82 3.67
CA ASP A 144 -13.11 19.84 3.12
C ASP A 144 -14.04 18.95 3.97
N ARG A 145 -14.86 19.61 4.78
CA ARG A 145 -15.81 18.93 5.67
C ARG A 145 -16.92 18.17 4.92
N ASN A 146 -17.19 18.57 3.68
CA ASN A 146 -18.25 17.97 2.85
C ASN A 146 -17.71 16.81 1.99
N TRP A 147 -16.38 16.59 1.99
CA TRP A 147 -15.83 15.46 1.27
C TRP A 147 -16.22 14.13 1.94
N GLU A 148 -16.81 13.25 1.14
CA GLU A 148 -17.19 11.90 1.60
C GLU A 148 -16.00 10.96 1.54
N ALA A 149 -15.63 10.42 2.70
CA ALA A 149 -14.54 9.45 2.78
C ALA A 149 -14.94 8.12 2.09
N PRO A 150 -13.98 7.39 1.49
CA PRO A 150 -14.24 6.14 0.78
C PRO A 150 -14.46 4.97 1.76
N LEU A 151 -15.50 5.05 2.60
CA LEU A 151 -15.81 4.04 3.63
C LEU A 151 -16.00 2.65 3.03
N LYS A 152 -16.67 2.55 1.87
CA LYS A 152 -16.88 1.27 1.18
C LYS A 152 -15.58 0.58 0.80
N GLY A 153 -14.55 1.33 0.44
CA GLY A 153 -13.22 0.77 0.16
C GLY A 153 -12.59 0.16 1.41
N TRP A 154 -12.75 0.81 2.58
CA TRP A 154 -12.27 0.28 3.85
C TRP A 154 -13.07 -0.97 4.30
N GLU A 155 -14.38 -0.96 4.13
CA GLU A 155 -15.24 -2.12 4.41
C GLU A 155 -14.83 -3.31 3.55
N ASN A 156 -14.61 -3.13 2.25
CA ASN A 156 -14.13 -4.17 1.35
C ASN A 156 -12.79 -4.78 1.80
N ALA A 157 -11.86 -3.96 2.30
CA ALA A 157 -10.59 -4.44 2.84
C ALA A 157 -10.80 -5.32 4.08
N THR A 158 -11.67 -4.89 4.99
CA THR A 158 -12.02 -5.65 6.21
C THR A 158 -12.71 -6.97 5.87
N ASP A 159 -13.66 -6.93 4.95
CA ASP A 159 -14.39 -8.12 4.49
C ASP A 159 -13.46 -9.12 3.79
N SER A 160 -12.54 -8.65 2.96
CA SER A 160 -11.55 -9.48 2.31
C SER A 160 -10.67 -10.24 3.32
N ILE A 161 -10.20 -9.54 4.34
CA ILE A 161 -9.42 -10.15 5.43
C ILE A 161 -10.28 -11.17 6.20
N ALA A 162 -11.51 -10.82 6.55
CA ALA A 162 -12.42 -11.69 7.30
C ALA A 162 -12.76 -12.96 6.52
N GLN A 163 -13.02 -12.86 5.21
CA GLN A 163 -13.30 -14.02 4.34
C GLN A 163 -12.15 -15.03 4.35
N HIS A 164 -10.91 -14.56 4.29
CA HIS A 164 -9.75 -15.45 4.30
C HIS A 164 -9.47 -16.07 5.67
N LEU A 165 -9.76 -15.36 6.76
CA LEU A 165 -9.46 -15.82 8.11
C LEU A 165 -10.55 -16.73 8.69
N TRP A 166 -11.84 -16.45 8.42
CA TRP A 166 -12.93 -17.09 9.16
C TRP A 166 -13.99 -17.79 8.32
N MET A 167 -14.24 -17.37 7.09
CA MET A 167 -15.35 -17.90 6.29
C MET A 167 -14.97 -19.11 5.43
N ASN A 168 -13.72 -19.52 5.41
CA ASN A 168 -13.21 -20.65 4.61
C ASN A 168 -12.74 -21.83 5.48
N LYS A 169 -13.49 -22.14 6.54
CA LYS A 169 -13.28 -23.38 7.33
C LYS A 169 -13.96 -24.57 6.68
#